data_88de73305fd5009d8d1059d1672c8fa8
#
_entry.id   88de73305fd5009d8d1059d1672c8fa8
#
_cell.length_a   1.000
_cell.length_b   1.000
_cell.length_c   1.000
_cell.angle_alpha   90.00
_cell.angle_beta   90.00
_cell.angle_gamma   90.00
#
_symmetry.space_group_name_H-M   'P 1'
#
loop_
_entity.id
_entity.type
_entity.pdbx_description
1 polymer ?
#
loop_
_entity_poly.entity_id
_entity_poly.type
_entity_poly.pdbx_seq_one_letter_code
_entity_poly.pdbx_strand_id
1 'polypeptide(L)'
;MSWETVIGLEIHVQLSTKSKLFSGGSTEFGAESNTHVDLIDMGLPGVLPVANREAFYKAIRFGLATGANINQTSSFDRKNYFYPDLPKGYQITQMAQPIVEKGSIKSAVDDYE
;
A
#
# COMPACT_ATOMS: atom_id res chain seq x y z
N MET A 1 -2.37 33.08 20.94
CA MET A 1 -2.35 31.96 19.99
C MET A 1 -1.28 30.99 20.45
N SER A 2 -1.62 29.70 20.67
CA SER A 2 -0.65 28.66 20.99
C SER A 2 -0.33 27.89 19.68
N TRP A 3 0.94 27.56 19.48
CA TRP A 3 1.36 26.68 18.37
C TRP A 3 1.28 25.23 18.86
N GLU A 4 0.74 24.34 18.01
CA GLU A 4 0.70 22.91 18.23
C GLU A 4 1.58 22.24 17.16
N THR A 5 2.51 21.38 17.60
CA THR A 5 3.33 20.60 16.68
C THR A 5 2.61 19.30 16.32
N VAL A 6 2.39 19.08 15.02
CA VAL A 6 1.79 17.85 14.50
C VAL A 6 2.82 17.14 13.63
N ILE A 7 3.11 15.88 13.93
CA ILE A 7 4.06 15.05 13.18
C ILE A 7 3.32 13.86 12.61
N GLY A 8 3.38 13.68 11.28
CA GLY A 8 2.88 12.51 10.57
C GLY A 8 4.02 11.64 10.07
N LEU A 9 3.84 10.34 10.11
CA LEU A 9 4.75 9.36 9.53
C LEU A 9 4.05 8.60 8.42
N GLU A 10 4.75 8.39 7.30
CA GLU A 10 4.30 7.54 6.20
C GLU A 10 5.36 6.47 5.97
N ILE A 11 4.94 5.20 6.00
CA ILE A 11 5.83 4.05 5.89
C ILE A 11 5.45 3.24 4.66
N HIS A 12 6.41 3.02 3.76
CA HIS A 12 6.25 2.20 2.58
C HIS A 12 6.92 0.85 2.76
N VAL A 13 6.19 -0.22 2.46
CA VAL A 13 6.70 -1.59 2.55
C VAL A 13 6.46 -2.31 1.22
N GLN A 14 7.53 -2.86 0.65
CA GLN A 14 7.42 -3.77 -0.49
C GLN A 14 7.16 -5.18 0.02
N LEU A 15 6.00 -5.73 -0.33
CA LEU A 15 5.61 -7.06 0.10
C LEU A 15 6.26 -8.14 -0.78
N SER A 16 6.70 -9.23 -0.15
CA SER A 16 7.29 -10.39 -0.83
C SER A 16 6.21 -11.29 -1.46
N THR A 17 5.43 -10.75 -2.39
CA THR A 17 4.45 -11.49 -3.20
C THR A 17 5.07 -11.82 -4.56
N LYS A 18 4.54 -12.82 -5.27
CA LYS A 18 5.04 -13.21 -6.61
C LYS A 18 4.57 -12.28 -7.72
N SER A 19 3.46 -11.59 -7.49
CA SER A 19 2.91 -10.61 -8.42
C SER A 19 2.60 -9.30 -7.70
N LYS A 20 2.43 -8.23 -8.46
CA LYS A 20 2.09 -6.90 -7.95
C LYS A 20 0.75 -6.88 -7.22
N LEU A 21 0.47 -5.78 -6.52
CA LEU A 21 -0.74 -5.65 -5.73
C LEU A 21 -2.03 -5.68 -6.56
N PHE A 22 -2.03 -5.11 -7.75
CA PHE A 22 -3.22 -4.94 -8.58
C PHE A 22 -3.08 -5.51 -10.00
N SER A 23 -1.98 -6.17 -10.31
CA SER A 23 -1.75 -6.77 -11.62
C SER A 23 -1.00 -8.10 -11.51
N GLY A 24 -0.99 -8.86 -12.61
CA GLY A 24 -0.26 -10.13 -12.73
C GLY A 24 1.25 -9.97 -12.94
N GLY A 25 1.74 -8.74 -13.12
CA GLY A 25 3.16 -8.49 -13.35
C GLY A 25 4.04 -9.03 -12.22
N SER A 26 5.18 -9.63 -12.57
CA SER A 26 6.13 -10.20 -11.62
C SER A 26 6.73 -9.13 -10.70
N THR A 27 7.11 -9.55 -9.50
CA THR A 27 7.81 -8.71 -8.52
C THR A 27 9.27 -9.12 -8.33
N GLU A 28 9.80 -9.98 -9.19
CA GLU A 28 11.20 -10.42 -9.12
C GLU A 28 12.16 -9.23 -9.29
N PHE A 29 13.18 -9.21 -8.43
CA PHE A 29 14.20 -8.17 -8.50
C PHE A 29 15.23 -8.46 -9.61
N GLY A 30 15.73 -7.41 -10.26
CA GLY A 30 16.84 -7.52 -11.20
C GLY A 30 16.45 -7.84 -12.64
N ALA A 31 15.17 -7.81 -12.99
CA ALA A 31 14.74 -7.92 -14.38
C ALA A 31 15.06 -6.65 -15.19
N GLU A 32 15.08 -6.78 -16.50
CA GLU A 32 15.24 -5.65 -17.40
C GLU A 32 14.05 -4.68 -17.31
N SER A 33 14.28 -3.42 -17.63
CA SER A 33 13.25 -2.39 -17.60
C SER A 33 12.05 -2.76 -18.47
N ASN A 34 10.85 -2.51 -17.95
CA ASN A 34 9.56 -2.71 -18.63
C ASN A 34 9.24 -4.18 -19.04
N THR A 35 9.89 -5.16 -18.42
CA THR A 35 9.60 -6.59 -18.68
C THR A 35 8.53 -7.15 -17.74
N HIS A 36 8.40 -6.60 -16.53
CA HIS A 36 7.41 -7.01 -15.54
C HIS A 36 6.10 -6.21 -15.67
N VAL A 37 5.48 -6.29 -16.83
CA VAL A 37 4.22 -5.61 -17.13
C VAL A 37 3.14 -6.61 -17.51
N ASP A 38 1.93 -6.27 -17.15
CA ASP A 38 0.68 -6.97 -17.43
C ASP A 38 -0.26 -6.01 -18.19
N LEU A 39 -1.34 -6.51 -18.74
CA LEU A 39 -2.33 -5.70 -19.46
C LEU A 39 -2.90 -4.56 -18.60
N ILE A 40 -3.02 -4.78 -17.30
CA ILE A 40 -3.48 -3.77 -16.33
C ILE A 40 -2.44 -2.67 -16.16
N ASP A 41 -1.15 -3.04 -16.06
CA ASP A 41 -0.05 -2.06 -15.95
C ASP A 41 0.02 -1.17 -17.20
N MET A 42 -0.28 -1.72 -18.36
CA MET A 42 -0.32 -0.99 -19.64
C MET A 42 -1.57 -0.11 -19.80
N GLY A 43 -2.55 -0.25 -18.92
CA GLY A 43 -3.78 0.56 -18.97
C GLY A 43 -4.63 0.34 -20.20
N LEU A 44 -4.69 -0.88 -20.73
CA LEU A 44 -5.50 -1.19 -21.90
C LEU A 44 -6.98 -0.95 -21.66
N PRO A 45 -7.75 -0.58 -22.70
CA PRO A 45 -9.19 -0.37 -22.56
C PRO A 45 -9.91 -1.59 -22.01
N GLY A 46 -10.77 -1.38 -21.01
CA GLY A 46 -11.60 -2.42 -20.39
C GLY A 46 -10.93 -3.25 -19.30
N VAL A 47 -9.64 -3.05 -19.01
CA VAL A 47 -8.98 -3.73 -17.91
C VAL A 47 -9.31 -3.07 -16.57
N LEU A 48 -9.50 -3.90 -15.53
CA LEU A 48 -9.72 -3.46 -14.16
C LEU A 48 -8.69 -4.11 -13.23
N PRO A 49 -8.14 -3.36 -12.26
CA PRO A 49 -7.21 -3.92 -11.30
C PRO A 49 -7.89 -4.98 -10.43
N VAL A 50 -7.17 -6.06 -10.15
CA VAL A 50 -7.61 -7.13 -9.24
C VAL A 50 -6.60 -7.23 -8.12
N ALA A 51 -7.09 -7.14 -6.89
CA ALA A 51 -6.23 -7.15 -5.72
C ALA A 51 -5.58 -8.52 -5.47
N ASN A 52 -4.29 -8.50 -5.17
CA ASN A 52 -3.52 -9.70 -4.84
C ASN A 52 -3.91 -10.22 -3.45
N ARG A 53 -4.50 -11.41 -3.40
CA ARG A 53 -4.93 -12.06 -2.17
C ARG A 53 -3.82 -12.24 -1.15
N GLU A 54 -2.60 -12.54 -1.58
CA GLU A 54 -1.46 -12.72 -0.67
C GLU A 54 -1.06 -11.41 0.02
N ALA A 55 -1.17 -10.29 -0.68
CA ALA A 55 -0.93 -8.97 -0.09
C ALA A 55 -1.93 -8.68 1.04
N PHE A 56 -3.21 -9.03 0.86
CA PHE A 56 -4.22 -8.93 1.92
C PHE A 56 -3.87 -9.79 3.13
N TYR A 57 -3.44 -11.02 2.94
CA TYR A 57 -3.02 -11.87 4.05
C TYR A 57 -1.82 -11.30 4.81
N LYS A 58 -0.87 -10.68 4.12
CA LYS A 58 0.26 -10.01 4.76
C LYS A 58 -0.18 -8.78 5.56
N ALA A 59 -1.10 -7.98 5.00
CA ALA A 59 -1.70 -6.85 5.71
C ALA A 59 -2.45 -7.30 6.98
N ILE A 60 -3.24 -8.35 6.89
CA ILE A 60 -3.95 -8.92 8.04
C ILE A 60 -2.98 -9.42 9.11
N ARG A 61 -1.90 -10.12 8.72
CA ARG A 61 -0.86 -10.57 9.66
C ARG A 61 -0.20 -9.39 10.37
N PHE A 62 0.08 -8.32 9.66
CA PHE A 62 0.61 -7.09 10.25
C PHE A 62 -0.39 -6.49 11.26
N GLY A 63 -1.66 -6.41 10.89
CA GLY A 63 -2.72 -5.94 11.76
C GLY A 63 -2.83 -6.76 13.05
N LEU A 64 -2.78 -8.10 12.95
CA LEU A 64 -2.79 -8.98 14.13
C LEU A 64 -1.55 -8.76 15.00
N ALA A 65 -0.38 -8.59 14.41
CA ALA A 65 0.86 -8.37 15.16
C ALA A 65 0.88 -7.04 15.91
N THR A 66 0.19 -6.02 15.41
CA THR A 66 0.11 -4.69 16.02
C THR A 66 -1.16 -4.49 16.89
N GLY A 67 -1.96 -5.54 17.08
CA GLY A 67 -3.22 -5.44 17.80
C GLY A 67 -4.23 -4.49 17.16
N ALA A 68 -4.15 -4.34 15.85
CA ALA A 68 -5.00 -3.43 15.08
C ALA A 68 -6.40 -4.01 14.82
N ASN A 69 -7.34 -3.15 14.50
CA ASN A 69 -8.63 -3.56 13.96
C ASN A 69 -8.47 -4.01 12.50
N ILE A 70 -9.04 -5.17 12.18
CA ILE A 70 -9.09 -5.70 10.81
C ILE A 70 -10.51 -5.54 10.30
N ASN A 71 -10.69 -4.72 9.27
CA ASN A 71 -11.99 -4.48 8.68
C ASN A 71 -12.40 -5.65 7.77
N GLN A 72 -13.59 -6.20 8.01
CA GLN A 72 -14.17 -7.29 7.20
C GLN A 72 -14.58 -6.82 5.80
N THR A 73 -14.82 -5.53 5.66
CA THR A 73 -15.08 -4.86 4.37
C THR A 73 -14.14 -3.69 4.24
N SER A 74 -13.49 -3.60 3.10
CA SER A 74 -12.59 -2.49 2.77
C SER A 74 -12.87 -1.97 1.37
N SER A 75 -12.55 -0.71 1.13
CA SER A 75 -12.70 -0.07 -0.17
C SER A 75 -11.39 0.53 -0.64
N PHE A 76 -11.29 0.69 -1.96
CA PHE A 76 -10.18 1.39 -2.59
C PHE A 76 -10.66 2.73 -3.13
N ASP A 77 -9.82 3.73 -2.95
CA ASP A 77 -10.01 5.09 -3.42
C ASP A 77 -8.95 5.43 -4.46
N ARG A 78 -9.16 6.47 -5.23
CA ARG A 78 -8.17 7.01 -6.15
C ARG A 78 -7.60 8.31 -5.60
N LYS A 79 -6.28 8.33 -5.39
CA LYS A 79 -5.52 9.54 -5.10
C LYS A 79 -5.01 10.11 -6.40
N ASN A 80 -5.69 11.13 -6.91
CA ASN A 80 -5.30 11.77 -8.16
C ASN A 80 -4.17 12.78 -7.94
N TYR A 81 -3.09 12.63 -8.67
CA TYR A 81 -2.00 13.61 -8.72
C TYR A 81 -1.18 13.42 -10.00
N PHE A 82 -0.51 14.49 -10.43
CA PHE A 82 0.29 14.46 -11.64
C PHE A 82 1.76 14.43 -11.28
N TYR A 83 2.46 13.43 -11.79
CA TYR A 83 3.88 13.25 -11.61
C TYR A 83 4.48 12.62 -12.87
N PRO A 84 5.72 13.00 -13.29
CA PRO A 84 6.33 12.48 -14.53
C PRO A 84 6.37 10.97 -14.62
N ASP A 85 6.60 10.25 -13.50
CA ASP A 85 6.67 8.79 -13.47
C ASP A 85 5.30 8.12 -13.29
N LEU A 86 4.22 8.88 -13.35
CA LEU A 86 2.86 8.36 -13.15
C LEU A 86 1.95 8.75 -14.33
N PRO A 87 2.11 8.12 -15.51
CA PRO A 87 1.36 8.48 -16.72
C PRO A 87 -0.15 8.45 -16.55
N LYS A 88 -0.66 7.52 -15.73
CA LYS A 88 -2.10 7.38 -15.45
C LYS A 88 -2.69 8.50 -14.56
N GLY A 89 -1.85 9.31 -13.89
CA GLY A 89 -2.28 10.45 -13.08
C GLY A 89 -3.01 10.12 -11.79
N TYR A 90 -3.01 8.86 -11.34
CA TYR A 90 -3.60 8.45 -10.06
C TYR A 90 -2.88 7.26 -9.44
N GLN A 91 -3.03 7.13 -8.13
CA GLN A 91 -2.61 5.98 -7.34
C GLN A 91 -3.84 5.37 -6.66
N ILE A 92 -3.93 4.04 -6.64
CA ILE A 92 -4.96 3.35 -5.86
C ILE A 92 -4.52 3.38 -4.40
N THR A 93 -5.42 3.78 -3.52
CA THR A 93 -5.18 3.94 -2.09
C THR A 93 -6.38 3.46 -1.27
N GLN A 94 -6.29 3.57 0.04
CA GLN A 94 -7.41 3.36 0.95
C GLN A 94 -7.46 4.52 1.95
N MET A 95 -8.58 5.22 2.05
CA MET A 95 -8.78 6.34 2.97
C MET A 95 -9.89 6.05 3.98
N ALA A 96 -11.10 5.80 3.49
CA ALA A 96 -12.28 5.67 4.34
C ALA A 96 -12.39 4.32 5.03
N GLN A 97 -12.03 3.25 4.35
CA GLN A 97 -12.16 1.87 4.85
C GLN A 97 -10.90 1.05 4.53
N PRO A 98 -9.78 1.30 5.21
CA PRO A 98 -8.57 0.53 5.03
C PRO A 98 -8.74 -0.92 5.52
N ILE A 99 -7.86 -1.82 5.10
CA ILE A 99 -7.86 -3.21 5.57
C ILE A 99 -7.56 -3.27 7.06
N VAL A 100 -6.64 -2.44 7.53
CA VAL A 100 -6.14 -2.42 8.91
C VAL A 100 -6.11 -0.98 9.42
N GLU A 101 -6.60 -0.78 10.64
CA GLU A 101 -6.61 0.52 11.29
C GLU A 101 -6.38 0.44 12.81
N LYS A 102 -5.99 1.56 13.41
CA LYS A 102 -5.90 1.72 14.88
C LYS A 102 -4.96 0.72 15.58
N GLY A 103 -3.90 0.31 14.92
CA GLY A 103 -2.86 -0.48 15.54
C GLY A 103 -1.93 0.34 16.44
N SER A 104 -1.15 -0.34 17.27
CA SER A 104 -0.13 0.28 18.10
C SER A 104 1.14 -0.55 18.14
N ILE A 105 2.28 0.12 18.17
CA ILE A 105 3.59 -0.50 18.36
C ILE A 105 4.20 0.13 19.60
N LYS A 106 4.56 -0.70 20.58
CA LYS A 106 5.31 -0.23 21.74
C LYS A 106 6.79 -0.28 21.41
N SER A 107 7.46 0.85 21.54
CA SER A 107 8.92 0.94 21.44
C SER A 107 9.47 1.28 22.82
N ALA A 108 10.51 0.56 23.24
CA ALA A 108 11.31 0.98 24.38
C ALA A 108 12.38 1.93 23.81
N VAL A 109 12.34 3.17 24.25
CA VAL A 109 13.41 4.14 24.01
C VAL A 109 14.20 4.17 25.31
N ASP A 110 15.50 3.88 25.23
CA ASP A 110 16.38 4.08 26.39
C ASP A 110 16.38 5.58 26.72
N ASP A 111 16.16 5.90 28.01
CA ASP A 111 16.24 7.27 28.49
C ASP A 111 17.67 7.78 28.25
N TYR A 112 17.84 8.61 27.23
CA TYR A 112 19.04 9.44 27.11
C TYR A 112 18.89 10.60 28.08
N GLU A 113 19.68 10.57 29.17
CA GLU A 113 19.92 11.75 30.00
C GLU A 113 20.76 12.79 29.24
#